data_6c0676b38a6899c31aa0a5982ebae4ae
#
_entry.id   6c0676b38a6899c31aa0a5982ebae4ae
#
_cell.length_a   1.000
_cell.length_b   1.000
_cell.length_c   1.000
_cell.angle_alpha   90.00
_cell.angle_beta   90.00
_cell.angle_gamma   90.00
#
_symmetry.space_group_name_H-M   'P 1'
#
loop_
_entity.id
_entity.type
_entity.pdbx_description
1 polymer ?
#
loop_
_entity_poly.entity_id
_entity_poly.type
_entity_poly.pdbx_seq_one_letter_code
_entity_poly.pdbx_strand_id
1 'polypeptide(L)'
;MVARITVRYQTTSFRLVLGLVAFVIVSLMYLQDDDMLLPKQFVQVTTRPTTSSYNWAKHPQKYLTREGKMSRLPTGKPLALPKVQHDFEAERSRDLKRARHLSVFSSPQNFERQQAIKNAFKKTWTSYKRHAWGYDELKPISLDGVDKFNGWGATIVDSLDILWMMGMYDEFNDAVEFVAALDWNNSTQLHCNLFETNIRYLGGLIAAFDLSQERVLLEKAIELGDMLYAAFDTPDRFPPFIFSFENLRAGRIIPDAFQSAAAIGSLSLEFTRLAQLTSDNKYFDAIDRIKRAFAGIQNSTLLPGLWPNLVSLRDGFQAPNNVFRLGADGDSLYEYLPKMYALLGGRDPVYADMYAHAASTTRDHLLFRPMTPDSDDILLLGSAIVDQLTSTVAHVA
;
A
#
# COMPACT_ATOMS: atom_id res chain seq x y z
N MET A 1 18.01 -26.73 -83.35
CA MET A 1 17.58 -25.40 -82.87
C MET A 1 16.36 -25.58 -81.90
N VAL A 2 16.53 -26.27 -80.80
CA VAL A 2 15.57 -26.36 -79.68
C VAL A 2 16.33 -26.83 -78.46
N ALA A 3 16.64 -25.95 -77.52
CA ALA A 3 16.91 -26.26 -76.12
C ALA A 3 17.55 -25.07 -75.41
N ARG A 4 16.77 -24.08 -74.98
CA ARG A 4 17.20 -23.04 -74.02
C ARG A 4 16.03 -22.19 -73.49
N ILE A 5 15.00 -22.77 -72.89
CA ILE A 5 13.94 -21.97 -72.26
C ILE A 5 13.34 -22.64 -70.98
N THR A 6 13.99 -23.56 -70.34
CA THR A 6 13.36 -24.20 -69.18
C THR A 6 14.06 -24.08 -67.86
N VAL A 7 15.08 -23.24 -67.67
CA VAL A 7 15.85 -23.19 -66.41
C VAL A 7 15.64 -21.94 -65.57
N ARG A 8 14.90 -20.92 -66.11
CA ARG A 8 14.76 -19.63 -65.33
C ARG A 8 13.53 -19.57 -64.41
N TYR A 9 12.57 -20.43 -64.56
CA TYR A 9 11.35 -20.39 -63.71
C TYR A 9 11.44 -21.14 -62.36
N GLN A 10 12.30 -22.11 -62.25
CA GLN A 10 12.43 -22.91 -61.02
C GLN A 10 13.19 -22.20 -59.91
N THR A 11 14.12 -21.31 -60.20
CA THR A 11 14.95 -20.62 -59.20
C THR A 11 14.19 -19.50 -58.50
N THR A 12 13.22 -18.84 -59.16
CA THR A 12 12.43 -17.75 -58.53
C THR A 12 11.37 -18.29 -57.61
N SER A 13 10.71 -19.39 -57.97
CA SER A 13 9.73 -20.08 -57.12
C SER A 13 10.38 -20.68 -55.88
N PHE A 14 11.58 -21.27 -56.03
CA PHE A 14 12.31 -21.84 -54.88
C PHE A 14 12.77 -20.76 -53.88
N ARG A 15 13.21 -19.59 -54.34
CA ARG A 15 13.57 -18.43 -53.51
C ARG A 15 12.35 -17.84 -52.77
N LEU A 16 11.19 -17.78 -53.43
CA LEU A 16 9.92 -17.35 -52.83
C LEU A 16 9.44 -18.33 -51.75
N VAL A 17 9.53 -19.62 -52.02
CA VAL A 17 9.18 -20.66 -51.03
C VAL A 17 10.14 -20.64 -49.83
N LEU A 18 11.45 -20.52 -50.05
CA LEU A 18 12.44 -20.37 -48.96
C LEU A 18 12.21 -19.09 -48.18
N GLY A 19 11.87 -17.98 -48.80
CA GLY A 19 11.52 -16.72 -48.16
C GLY A 19 10.25 -16.84 -47.30
N LEU A 20 9.22 -17.55 -47.80
CA LEU A 20 7.99 -17.81 -47.07
C LEU A 20 8.21 -18.77 -45.88
N VAL A 21 9.01 -19.83 -46.06
CA VAL A 21 9.38 -20.76 -44.98
C VAL A 21 10.23 -20.06 -43.92
N ALA A 22 11.21 -19.24 -44.34
CA ALA A 22 12.00 -18.44 -43.39
C ALA A 22 11.11 -17.42 -42.62
N PHE A 23 10.17 -16.76 -43.31
CA PHE A 23 9.23 -15.85 -42.69
C PHE A 23 8.29 -16.59 -41.71
N VAL A 24 7.78 -17.77 -42.06
CA VAL A 24 6.97 -18.61 -41.18
C VAL A 24 7.79 -19.10 -39.98
N ILE A 25 9.04 -19.53 -40.18
CA ILE A 25 9.93 -19.94 -39.07
C ILE A 25 10.25 -18.76 -38.15
N VAL A 26 10.58 -17.60 -38.71
CA VAL A 26 10.81 -16.39 -37.92
C VAL A 26 9.53 -15.95 -37.21
N SER A 27 8.39 -16.01 -37.87
CA SER A 27 7.08 -15.73 -37.24
C SER A 27 6.75 -16.76 -36.15
N LEU A 28 7.06 -18.03 -36.36
CA LEU A 28 6.88 -19.09 -35.35
C LEU A 28 7.89 -18.95 -34.19
N MET A 29 9.13 -18.53 -34.45
CA MET A 29 10.10 -18.20 -33.38
C MET A 29 9.68 -16.95 -32.60
N TYR A 30 9.09 -15.95 -33.25
CA TYR A 30 8.46 -14.79 -32.58
C TYR A 30 7.16 -15.16 -31.85
N LEU A 31 6.45 -16.20 -32.29
CA LEU A 31 5.24 -16.72 -31.63
C LEU A 31 5.58 -17.73 -30.51
N GLN A 32 6.80 -18.24 -30.43
CA GLN A 32 7.26 -19.09 -29.31
C GLN A 32 7.79 -18.30 -28.13
N ASP A 33 8.04 -16.97 -28.27
CA ASP A 33 8.14 -16.06 -27.14
C ASP A 33 6.73 -15.64 -26.68
N ASP A 34 5.87 -16.63 -26.46
CA ASP A 34 4.44 -16.47 -26.09
C ASP A 34 4.19 -15.88 -24.69
N ASP A 35 5.22 -15.43 -24.00
CA ASP A 35 5.05 -14.64 -22.78
C ASP A 35 4.64 -13.17 -23.07
N MET A 36 4.52 -12.75 -24.33
CA MET A 36 4.32 -11.35 -24.69
C MET A 36 2.99 -10.96 -25.37
N LEU A 37 2.12 -11.88 -25.78
CA LEU A 37 0.99 -11.51 -26.66
C LEU A 37 -0.41 -11.93 -26.22
N LEU A 38 -0.54 -12.78 -25.25
CA LEU A 38 -1.83 -13.01 -24.58
C LEU A 38 -1.60 -12.89 -23.08
N PRO A 39 -2.41 -12.08 -22.36
CA PRO A 39 -2.38 -12.18 -20.91
C PRO A 39 -2.66 -13.64 -20.56
N LYS A 40 -1.70 -14.31 -19.88
CA LYS A 40 -1.96 -15.63 -19.29
C LYS A 40 -3.30 -15.48 -18.59
N GLN A 41 -4.28 -16.30 -18.95
CA GLN A 41 -5.56 -16.24 -18.28
C GLN A 41 -5.29 -16.59 -16.82
N PHE A 42 -5.58 -15.64 -15.93
CA PHE A 42 -5.52 -15.88 -14.51
C PHE A 42 -6.50 -17.01 -14.18
N VAL A 43 -5.98 -18.10 -13.68
CA VAL A 43 -6.80 -19.20 -13.14
C VAL A 43 -6.97 -18.94 -11.66
N GLN A 44 -8.18 -18.63 -11.26
CA GLN A 44 -8.53 -18.37 -9.87
C GLN A 44 -8.15 -19.56 -8.98
N VAL A 45 -7.47 -19.29 -7.88
CA VAL A 45 -7.09 -20.30 -6.90
C VAL A 45 -8.35 -20.81 -6.20
N THR A 46 -8.59 -22.12 -6.25
CA THR A 46 -9.76 -22.74 -5.59
C THR A 46 -9.49 -23.14 -4.15
N THR A 47 -8.35 -22.73 -3.60
CA THR A 47 -7.94 -23.05 -2.23
C THR A 47 -8.91 -22.43 -1.23
N ARG A 48 -9.42 -23.23 -0.31
CA ARG A 48 -10.21 -22.73 0.82
C ARG A 48 -9.29 -22.24 1.92
N PRO A 49 -9.54 -21.06 2.48
CA PRO A 49 -8.72 -20.55 3.57
C PRO A 49 -8.84 -21.44 4.82
N THR A 50 -7.73 -21.65 5.50
CA THR A 50 -7.73 -22.21 6.83
C THR A 50 -8.28 -21.15 7.81
N THR A 51 -9.31 -21.51 8.57
CA THR A 51 -9.85 -20.61 9.59
C THR A 51 -8.83 -20.46 10.72
N SER A 52 -8.58 -19.23 11.15
CA SER A 52 -7.70 -18.95 12.29
C SER A 52 -8.19 -19.66 13.56
N SER A 53 -7.25 -20.12 14.38
CA SER A 53 -7.51 -20.89 15.60
C SER A 53 -8.29 -20.12 16.67
N TYR A 54 -8.34 -18.78 16.58
CA TYR A 54 -9.16 -17.91 17.43
C TYR A 54 -10.06 -17.03 16.55
N ASN A 55 -11.35 -16.96 16.88
CA ASN A 55 -12.32 -16.17 16.13
C ASN A 55 -12.45 -14.77 16.71
N TRP A 56 -11.69 -13.82 16.13
CA TRP A 56 -11.67 -12.43 16.56
C TRP A 56 -12.99 -11.69 16.28
N ALA A 57 -13.79 -12.11 15.30
CA ALA A 57 -15.12 -11.54 15.05
C ALA A 57 -16.08 -11.74 16.23
N LYS A 58 -15.84 -12.78 17.04
CA LYS A 58 -16.64 -13.09 18.23
C LYS A 58 -15.95 -12.68 19.53
N HIS A 59 -14.82 -11.96 19.44
CA HIS A 59 -14.11 -11.51 20.62
C HIS A 59 -14.98 -10.54 21.44
N PRO A 60 -15.20 -10.77 22.77
CA PRO A 60 -15.99 -9.90 23.61
C PRO A 60 -15.27 -8.56 23.81
N GLN A 61 -15.98 -7.45 23.63
CA GLN A 61 -15.47 -6.10 23.83
C GLN A 61 -16.15 -5.44 25.02
N LYS A 62 -15.38 -4.72 25.83
CA LYS A 62 -15.87 -3.95 27.00
C LYS A 62 -16.44 -2.60 26.60
N TYR A 63 -15.79 -1.94 25.64
CA TYR A 63 -16.04 -0.55 25.25
C TYR A 63 -16.72 -0.45 23.88
N LEU A 64 -17.68 -1.32 23.62
CA LEU A 64 -18.45 -1.32 22.37
C LEU A 64 -19.10 0.04 22.10
N THR A 65 -18.96 0.52 20.90
CA THR A 65 -19.76 1.63 20.41
C THR A 65 -21.19 1.15 20.19
N ARG A 66 -22.17 1.83 20.79
CA ARG A 66 -23.58 1.54 20.53
C ARG A 66 -23.88 1.83 19.06
N GLU A 67 -24.63 0.94 18.39
CA GLU A 67 -24.89 1.01 16.96
C GLU A 67 -25.41 2.39 16.51
N GLY A 68 -26.30 3.01 17.24
CA GLY A 68 -26.82 4.36 16.95
C GLY A 68 -25.83 5.52 17.15
N LYS A 69 -24.63 5.26 17.73
CA LYS A 69 -23.56 6.25 17.92
C LYS A 69 -22.33 5.97 17.05
N MET A 70 -22.36 4.90 16.28
CA MET A 70 -21.28 4.50 15.40
C MET A 70 -21.21 5.42 14.18
N SER A 71 -20.03 5.93 13.88
CA SER A 71 -19.77 6.67 12.64
C SER A 71 -19.95 5.74 11.44
N ARG A 72 -20.54 6.27 10.37
CA ARG A 72 -20.83 5.51 9.16
C ARG A 72 -20.03 6.06 7.99
N LEU A 73 -19.68 5.19 7.05
CA LEU A 73 -19.11 5.60 5.79
C LEU A 73 -19.94 6.70 5.13
N PRO A 74 -19.31 7.79 4.64
CA PRO A 74 -20.04 8.83 3.93
C PRO A 74 -20.76 8.27 2.70
N THR A 75 -22.04 8.61 2.56
CA THR A 75 -22.89 8.20 1.44
C THR A 75 -23.12 9.34 0.46
N GLY A 76 -23.68 9.04 -0.70
CA GLY A 76 -23.99 10.03 -1.73
C GLY A 76 -23.02 10.01 -2.91
N LYS A 77 -23.25 10.93 -3.85
CA LYS A 77 -22.45 11.03 -5.07
C LYS A 77 -21.06 11.58 -4.75
N PRO A 78 -19.96 10.93 -5.22
CA PRO A 78 -18.62 11.48 -5.08
C PRO A 78 -18.50 12.85 -5.76
N LEU A 79 -17.66 13.70 -5.20
CA LEU A 79 -17.28 14.97 -5.83
C LEU A 79 -16.34 14.69 -7.02
N ALA A 80 -16.38 15.58 -8.03
CA ALA A 80 -15.39 15.59 -9.09
C ALA A 80 -14.08 16.12 -8.51
N LEU A 81 -13.17 15.22 -8.14
CA LEU A 81 -11.85 15.58 -7.65
C LEU A 81 -10.96 16.07 -8.80
N PRO A 82 -10.03 17.02 -8.55
CA PRO A 82 -9.06 17.44 -9.54
C PRO A 82 -8.27 16.23 -10.05
N LYS A 83 -8.17 16.11 -11.39
CA LYS A 83 -7.31 15.11 -12.01
C LYS A 83 -5.86 15.61 -12.00
N VAL A 84 -5.15 15.29 -10.92
CA VAL A 84 -3.72 15.67 -10.76
C VAL A 84 -2.77 14.60 -11.27
N GLN A 85 -3.25 13.36 -11.45
CA GLN A 85 -2.46 12.26 -11.99
C GLN A 85 -2.44 12.29 -13.50
N HIS A 86 -1.34 11.80 -14.07
CA HIS A 86 -1.21 11.61 -15.52
C HIS A 86 -2.26 10.62 -16.02
N ASP A 87 -2.96 10.99 -17.11
CA ASP A 87 -3.98 10.13 -17.73
C ASP A 87 -3.32 9.14 -18.70
N PHE A 88 -2.86 8.03 -18.17
CA PHE A 88 -2.24 6.96 -18.96
C PHE A 88 -3.18 6.32 -19.99
N GLU A 89 -4.50 6.29 -19.72
CA GLU A 89 -5.48 5.75 -20.67
C GLU A 89 -5.67 6.68 -21.88
N ALA A 90 -5.72 7.99 -21.63
CA ALA A 90 -5.80 8.98 -22.70
C ALA A 90 -4.53 8.99 -23.53
N GLU A 91 -3.36 8.81 -22.92
CA GLU A 91 -2.08 8.67 -23.64
C GLU A 91 -2.06 7.39 -24.47
N ARG A 92 -2.38 6.24 -23.86
CA ARG A 92 -2.49 4.96 -24.56
C ARG A 92 -3.49 5.02 -25.73
N SER A 93 -4.61 5.71 -25.56
CA SER A 93 -5.61 5.90 -26.61
C SER A 93 -5.10 6.80 -27.75
N ARG A 94 -4.30 7.85 -27.43
CA ARG A 94 -3.62 8.68 -28.42
C ARG A 94 -2.54 7.91 -29.16
N ASP A 95 -1.76 7.11 -28.45
CA ASP A 95 -0.72 6.28 -29.04
C ASP A 95 -1.30 5.16 -29.89
N LEU A 96 -2.42 4.54 -29.49
CA LEU A 96 -3.15 3.58 -30.31
C LEU A 96 -3.74 4.22 -31.58
N LYS A 97 -4.18 5.48 -31.52
CA LYS A 97 -4.61 6.23 -32.72
C LYS A 97 -3.43 6.60 -33.62
N ARG A 98 -2.28 6.96 -33.05
CA ARG A 98 -1.02 7.16 -33.78
C ARG A 98 -0.46 5.85 -34.32
N ALA A 99 -0.55 4.76 -33.55
CA ALA A 99 -0.06 3.44 -33.90
C ALA A 99 -0.85 2.77 -35.04
N ARG A 100 -2.09 3.22 -35.34
CA ARG A 100 -2.79 2.82 -36.57
C ARG A 100 -2.13 3.35 -37.83
N HIS A 101 -1.24 4.34 -37.73
CA HIS A 101 -0.44 4.87 -38.84
C HIS A 101 1.05 4.46 -38.77
N LEU A 102 1.53 3.95 -37.65
CA LEU A 102 2.91 3.50 -37.45
C LEU A 102 2.84 2.38 -36.45
N SER A 103 3.28 1.17 -36.80
CA SER A 103 3.36 0.02 -35.89
C SER A 103 4.10 0.39 -34.60
N VAL A 104 3.39 0.61 -33.49
CA VAL A 104 4.06 1.03 -32.26
C VAL A 104 3.43 0.45 -31.02
N PHE A 105 4.20 -0.37 -30.42
CA PHE A 105 4.31 -0.62 -28.99
C PHE A 105 4.76 0.66 -28.24
N SER A 106 4.49 0.74 -26.93
CA SER A 106 5.11 1.71 -26.03
C SER A 106 6.56 1.96 -26.42
N SER A 107 7.06 3.21 -26.30
CA SER A 107 8.40 3.53 -26.78
C SER A 107 9.38 2.43 -26.39
N PRO A 108 10.30 1.99 -27.25
CA PRO A 108 11.25 0.92 -26.94
C PRO A 108 11.92 1.12 -25.57
N GLN A 109 12.21 2.37 -25.21
CA GLN A 109 12.80 2.74 -23.92
C GLN A 109 11.88 2.44 -22.73
N ASN A 110 10.57 2.65 -22.83
CA ASN A 110 9.64 2.35 -21.73
C ASN A 110 9.51 0.84 -21.52
N PHE A 111 9.50 0.08 -22.62
CA PHE A 111 9.51 -1.38 -22.55
C PHE A 111 10.80 -1.91 -21.89
N GLU A 112 11.96 -1.42 -22.32
CA GLU A 112 13.25 -1.80 -21.70
C GLU A 112 13.28 -1.48 -20.20
N ARG A 113 12.78 -0.30 -19.79
CA ARG A 113 12.68 0.09 -18.38
C ARG A 113 11.75 -0.83 -17.60
N GLN A 114 10.59 -1.15 -18.13
CA GLN A 114 9.64 -2.09 -17.53
C GLN A 114 10.27 -3.49 -17.36
N GLN A 115 10.97 -3.99 -18.39
CA GLN A 115 11.66 -5.26 -18.30
C GLN A 115 12.81 -5.24 -17.28
N ALA A 116 13.58 -4.16 -17.20
CA ALA A 116 14.63 -4.00 -16.22
C ALA A 116 14.07 -4.05 -14.78
N ILE A 117 12.95 -3.37 -14.51
CA ILE A 117 12.28 -3.38 -13.21
C ILE A 117 11.73 -4.79 -12.91
N LYS A 118 11.04 -5.42 -13.85
CA LYS A 118 10.52 -6.79 -13.69
C LYS A 118 11.64 -7.80 -13.42
N ASN A 119 12.76 -7.69 -14.13
CA ASN A 119 13.91 -8.57 -13.93
C ASN A 119 14.56 -8.37 -12.55
N ALA A 120 14.68 -7.13 -12.08
CA ALA A 120 15.17 -6.82 -10.74
C ALA A 120 14.25 -7.41 -9.66
N PHE A 121 12.93 -7.22 -9.79
CA PHE A 121 11.96 -7.80 -8.89
C PHE A 121 12.00 -9.34 -8.91
N LYS A 122 12.01 -9.95 -10.11
CA LYS A 122 12.13 -11.41 -10.27
C LYS A 122 13.37 -11.97 -9.59
N LYS A 123 14.52 -11.30 -9.69
CA LYS A 123 15.75 -11.69 -8.98
C LYS A 123 15.55 -11.68 -7.47
N THR A 124 14.97 -10.60 -6.93
CA THR A 124 14.71 -10.45 -5.49
C THR A 124 13.72 -11.50 -5.00
N TRP A 125 12.60 -11.67 -5.70
CA TRP A 125 11.58 -12.67 -5.39
C TRP A 125 12.10 -14.10 -5.40
N THR A 126 12.86 -14.46 -6.45
CA THR A 126 13.47 -15.80 -6.56
C THR A 126 14.45 -16.08 -5.42
N SER A 127 15.22 -15.06 -5.01
CA SER A 127 16.14 -15.19 -3.88
C SER A 127 15.37 -15.39 -2.56
N TYR A 128 14.34 -14.60 -2.31
CA TYR A 128 13.48 -14.77 -1.14
C TYR A 128 12.80 -16.16 -1.15
N LYS A 129 12.16 -16.54 -2.25
CA LYS A 129 11.47 -17.84 -2.38
C LYS A 129 12.41 -19.01 -2.11
N ARG A 130 13.66 -18.92 -2.55
CA ARG A 130 14.66 -19.99 -2.40
C ARG A 130 15.20 -20.12 -0.98
N HIS A 131 15.36 -19.00 -0.25
CA HIS A 131 16.15 -18.97 0.98
C HIS A 131 15.33 -18.62 2.23
N ALA A 132 14.19 -17.95 2.07
CA ALA A 132 13.42 -17.42 3.19
C ALA A 132 11.90 -17.57 3.01
N TRP A 133 11.43 -18.53 2.19
CA TRP A 133 10.00 -18.74 1.99
C TRP A 133 9.26 -18.97 3.30
N GLY A 134 8.25 -18.14 3.54
CA GLY A 134 7.42 -18.19 4.76
C GLY A 134 7.95 -17.37 5.93
N TYR A 135 9.22 -16.96 5.91
CA TYR A 135 9.74 -15.97 6.84
C TYR A 135 9.32 -14.56 6.42
N ASP A 136 9.32 -13.63 7.38
CA ASP A 136 8.97 -12.23 7.07
C ASP A 136 9.96 -11.57 6.11
N GLU A 137 11.26 -11.82 6.26
CA GLU A 137 12.31 -11.19 5.47
C GLU A 137 13.45 -12.16 5.14
N LEU A 138 14.14 -11.89 4.03
CA LEU A 138 15.43 -12.50 3.69
C LEU A 138 16.57 -11.59 4.18
N LYS A 139 17.50 -12.14 4.94
CA LYS A 139 18.81 -11.48 5.20
C LYS A 139 19.67 -11.58 3.94
N PRO A 140 19.96 -10.49 3.24
CA PRO A 140 20.53 -10.57 1.88
C PRO A 140 21.98 -11.02 1.83
N ILE A 141 22.71 -10.98 2.96
CA ILE A 141 24.13 -11.37 3.02
C ILE A 141 24.28 -12.83 3.46
N SER A 142 23.62 -13.21 4.57
CA SER A 142 23.70 -14.58 5.10
C SER A 142 22.78 -15.57 4.41
N LEU A 143 21.78 -15.07 3.67
CA LEU A 143 20.74 -15.84 2.99
C LEU A 143 19.83 -16.64 3.94
N ASP A 144 19.71 -16.19 5.19
CA ASP A 144 18.79 -16.77 6.18
C ASP A 144 17.46 -16.03 6.18
N GLY A 145 16.37 -16.75 6.54
CA GLY A 145 15.10 -16.13 6.87
C GLY A 145 15.14 -15.46 8.25
N VAL A 146 14.31 -14.45 8.46
CA VAL A 146 14.09 -13.80 9.76
C VAL A 146 12.68 -13.31 9.91
N ASP A 147 12.10 -13.45 11.11
CA ASP A 147 10.77 -12.97 11.48
C ASP A 147 10.87 -11.70 12.32
N LYS A 148 10.47 -10.58 11.74
CA LYS A 148 10.40 -9.28 12.41
C LYS A 148 8.98 -8.78 12.61
N PHE A 149 8.04 -9.35 11.85
CA PHE A 149 6.63 -8.96 11.79
C PHE A 149 5.72 -10.15 12.07
N ASN A 150 5.97 -10.86 13.16
CA ASN A 150 5.19 -11.97 13.69
C ASN A 150 5.33 -13.33 12.94
N GLY A 151 6.15 -13.44 11.91
CA GLY A 151 6.38 -14.69 11.19
C GLY A 151 5.22 -15.09 10.26
N TRP A 152 4.51 -14.12 9.72
CA TRP A 152 3.39 -14.32 8.81
C TRP A 152 3.76 -14.12 7.34
N GLY A 153 5.06 -14.11 7.03
CA GLY A 153 5.57 -13.98 5.67
C GLY A 153 5.36 -12.59 5.10
N ALA A 154 5.82 -11.54 5.80
CA ALA A 154 5.62 -10.14 5.39
C ALA A 154 6.01 -9.88 3.94
N THR A 155 7.16 -10.39 3.47
CA THR A 155 7.58 -10.24 2.07
C THR A 155 6.59 -10.86 1.08
N ILE A 156 5.93 -11.96 1.43
CA ILE A 156 4.93 -12.59 0.57
C ILE A 156 3.71 -11.68 0.44
N VAL A 157 3.16 -11.22 1.57
CA VAL A 157 1.95 -10.40 1.57
C VAL A 157 2.18 -9.03 0.94
N ASP A 158 3.32 -8.37 1.26
CA ASP A 158 3.71 -7.08 0.68
C ASP A 158 4.02 -7.16 -0.83
N SER A 159 4.22 -8.37 -1.38
CA SER A 159 4.52 -8.55 -2.80
C SER A 159 3.32 -8.97 -3.65
N LEU A 160 2.18 -9.30 -3.06
CA LEU A 160 1.02 -9.84 -3.77
C LEU A 160 0.54 -8.92 -4.92
N ASP A 161 0.40 -7.65 -4.65
CA ASP A 161 -0.06 -6.66 -5.64
C ASP A 161 0.98 -6.46 -6.77
N ILE A 162 2.28 -6.45 -6.43
CA ILE A 162 3.37 -6.36 -7.39
C ILE A 162 3.45 -7.61 -8.28
N LEU A 163 3.30 -8.80 -7.71
CA LEU A 163 3.25 -10.06 -8.48
C LEU A 163 2.12 -10.02 -9.51
N TRP A 164 0.94 -9.56 -9.07
CA TRP A 164 -0.22 -9.39 -9.96
C TRP A 164 0.05 -8.38 -11.07
N MET A 165 0.50 -7.15 -10.71
CA MET A 165 0.74 -6.08 -11.67
C MET A 165 1.83 -6.40 -12.68
N MET A 166 2.83 -7.20 -12.29
CA MET A 166 3.90 -7.64 -13.19
C MET A 166 3.53 -8.87 -14.02
N GLY A 167 2.32 -9.42 -13.87
CA GLY A 167 1.87 -10.61 -14.58
C GLY A 167 2.65 -11.87 -14.17
N MET A 168 3.14 -11.94 -12.93
CA MET A 168 3.81 -13.11 -12.34
C MET A 168 2.76 -13.99 -11.65
N TYR A 169 1.82 -14.52 -12.43
CA TYR A 169 0.62 -15.17 -11.90
C TYR A 169 0.89 -16.51 -11.22
N ASP A 170 1.90 -17.26 -11.65
CA ASP A 170 2.28 -18.51 -11.00
C ASP A 170 2.80 -18.23 -9.58
N GLU A 171 3.69 -17.23 -9.45
CA GLU A 171 4.22 -16.78 -8.17
C GLU A 171 3.14 -16.14 -7.28
N PHE A 172 2.18 -15.43 -7.91
CA PHE A 172 1.03 -14.91 -7.20
C PHE A 172 0.17 -16.03 -6.62
N ASN A 173 -0.11 -17.08 -7.39
CA ASN A 173 -0.88 -18.23 -6.92
C ASN A 173 -0.18 -18.95 -5.75
N ASP A 174 1.13 -19.18 -5.83
CA ASP A 174 1.91 -19.75 -4.72
C ASP A 174 1.79 -18.88 -3.45
N ALA A 175 1.84 -17.55 -3.62
CA ALA A 175 1.69 -16.61 -2.52
C ALA A 175 0.27 -16.63 -1.93
N VAL A 176 -0.77 -16.73 -2.77
CA VAL A 176 -2.17 -16.87 -2.33
C VAL A 176 -2.40 -18.17 -1.57
N GLU A 177 -1.81 -19.29 -2.02
CA GLU A 177 -1.87 -20.56 -1.29
C GLU A 177 -1.22 -20.47 0.09
N PHE A 178 -0.07 -19.81 0.19
CA PHE A 178 0.58 -19.52 1.46
C PHE A 178 -0.34 -18.70 2.39
N VAL A 179 -0.91 -17.61 1.88
CA VAL A 179 -1.83 -16.73 2.64
C VAL A 179 -3.07 -17.48 3.09
N ALA A 180 -3.64 -18.37 2.26
CA ALA A 180 -4.80 -19.18 2.62
C ALA A 180 -4.55 -20.08 3.84
N ALA A 181 -3.31 -20.50 4.05
CA ALA A 181 -2.92 -21.35 5.17
C ALA A 181 -2.56 -20.56 6.46
N LEU A 182 -2.49 -19.24 6.42
CA LEU A 182 -2.11 -18.44 7.58
C LEU A 182 -3.14 -18.52 8.72
N ASP A 183 -2.62 -18.64 9.93
CA ASP A 183 -3.36 -18.44 11.18
C ASP A 183 -2.77 -17.24 11.92
N TRP A 184 -3.53 -16.15 12.00
CA TRP A 184 -3.08 -14.90 12.65
C TRP A 184 -2.86 -15.05 14.16
N ASN A 185 -3.23 -16.18 14.78
CA ASN A 185 -2.97 -16.47 16.18
C ASN A 185 -1.65 -17.23 16.38
N ASN A 186 -1.08 -17.76 15.31
CA ASN A 186 0.21 -18.42 15.32
C ASN A 186 1.30 -17.41 14.96
N SER A 187 1.94 -16.85 15.97
CA SER A 187 2.98 -15.83 15.82
C SER A 187 4.30 -16.30 16.43
N THR A 188 5.40 -15.99 15.77
CA THR A 188 6.76 -16.20 16.29
C THR A 188 7.15 -15.20 17.38
N GLN A 189 6.31 -14.16 17.61
CA GLN A 189 6.51 -13.11 18.60
C GLN A 189 5.38 -13.06 19.62
N LEU A 190 5.68 -12.60 20.84
CA LEU A 190 4.69 -12.42 21.91
C LEU A 190 3.83 -11.16 21.73
N HIS A 191 4.31 -10.22 20.95
CA HIS A 191 3.71 -8.92 20.74
C HIS A 191 3.49 -8.65 19.26
N CYS A 192 2.47 -7.88 18.96
CA CYS A 192 2.13 -7.43 17.62
C CYS A 192 2.24 -5.91 17.54
N ASN A 193 2.95 -5.40 16.55
CA ASN A 193 2.95 -3.99 16.20
C ASN A 193 1.72 -3.71 15.35
N LEU A 194 0.78 -2.93 15.88
CA LEU A 194 -0.49 -2.62 15.21
C LEU A 194 -0.28 -1.89 13.88
N PHE A 195 0.59 -0.87 13.87
CA PHE A 195 0.85 -0.07 12.69
C PHE A 195 1.47 -0.90 11.56
N GLU A 196 2.57 -1.61 11.84
CA GLU A 196 3.24 -2.45 10.84
C GLU A 196 2.32 -3.56 10.30
N THR A 197 1.52 -4.16 11.16
CA THR A 197 0.55 -5.19 10.75
C THR A 197 -0.56 -4.62 9.88
N ASN A 198 -1.04 -3.42 10.20
CA ASN A 198 -2.05 -2.75 9.41
C ASN A 198 -1.54 -2.43 7.99
N ILE A 199 -0.41 -1.71 7.89
CA ILE A 199 0.05 -1.23 6.59
C ILE A 199 0.56 -2.35 5.68
N ARG A 200 1.26 -3.37 6.24
CA ARG A 200 1.85 -4.47 5.44
C ARG A 200 0.82 -5.56 5.15
N TYR A 201 0.29 -6.18 6.20
CA TYR A 201 -0.58 -7.34 6.01
C TYR A 201 -1.98 -6.95 5.60
N LEU A 202 -2.66 -6.07 6.33
CA LEU A 202 -4.02 -5.68 5.96
C LEU A 202 -4.03 -4.90 4.65
N GLY A 203 -3.10 -3.95 4.47
CA GLY A 203 -2.95 -3.17 3.25
C GLY A 203 -2.60 -4.05 2.05
N GLY A 204 -1.63 -4.95 2.17
CA GLY A 204 -1.21 -5.88 1.10
C GLY A 204 -2.34 -6.82 0.67
N LEU A 205 -3.07 -7.41 1.63
CA LEU A 205 -4.22 -8.27 1.33
C LEU A 205 -5.33 -7.53 0.60
N ILE A 206 -5.69 -6.33 1.06
CA ILE A 206 -6.75 -5.52 0.45
C ILE A 206 -6.33 -5.04 -0.94
N ALA A 207 -5.08 -4.57 -1.12
CA ALA A 207 -4.57 -4.13 -2.41
C ALA A 207 -4.59 -5.27 -3.43
N ALA A 208 -4.12 -6.44 -3.04
CA ALA A 208 -4.12 -7.62 -3.90
C ALA A 208 -5.54 -8.10 -4.23
N PHE A 209 -6.47 -8.05 -3.26
CA PHE A 209 -7.88 -8.35 -3.52
C PHE A 209 -8.50 -7.36 -4.52
N ASP A 210 -8.27 -6.08 -4.34
CA ASP A 210 -8.82 -5.04 -5.24
C ASP A 210 -8.36 -5.24 -6.70
N LEU A 211 -7.12 -5.71 -6.90
CA LEU A 211 -6.57 -6.00 -8.23
C LEU A 211 -7.03 -7.33 -8.82
N SER A 212 -7.03 -8.39 -8.02
CA SER A 212 -7.23 -9.78 -8.49
C SER A 212 -8.65 -10.29 -8.34
N GLN A 213 -9.41 -9.71 -7.41
CA GLN A 213 -10.71 -10.21 -6.95
C GLN A 213 -10.64 -11.63 -6.33
N GLU A 214 -9.44 -12.03 -5.85
CA GLU A 214 -9.23 -13.32 -5.21
C GLU A 214 -9.81 -13.33 -3.80
N ARG A 215 -10.94 -14.04 -3.61
CA ARG A 215 -11.78 -13.96 -2.40
C ARG A 215 -11.07 -14.37 -1.11
N VAL A 216 -10.13 -15.30 -1.19
CA VAL A 216 -9.39 -15.77 -0.03
C VAL A 216 -8.59 -14.65 0.63
N LEU A 217 -8.09 -13.68 -0.17
CA LEU A 217 -7.38 -12.52 0.34
C LEU A 217 -8.29 -11.60 1.16
N LEU A 218 -9.53 -11.38 0.71
CA LEU A 218 -10.51 -10.62 1.49
C LEU A 218 -10.91 -11.34 2.77
N GLU A 219 -11.11 -12.66 2.73
CA GLU A 219 -11.46 -13.45 3.90
C GLU A 219 -10.35 -13.37 4.97
N LYS A 220 -9.09 -13.47 4.56
CA LYS A 220 -7.93 -13.29 5.44
C LYS A 220 -7.75 -11.85 5.93
N ALA A 221 -8.08 -10.86 5.10
CA ALA A 221 -8.11 -9.46 5.51
C ALA A 221 -9.17 -9.17 6.58
N ILE A 222 -10.35 -9.80 6.49
CA ILE A 222 -11.41 -9.67 7.50
C ILE A 222 -10.98 -10.30 8.83
N GLU A 223 -10.41 -11.52 8.82
CA GLU A 223 -9.89 -12.17 10.04
C GLU A 223 -8.84 -11.30 10.74
N LEU A 224 -7.90 -10.74 9.96
CA LEU A 224 -6.86 -9.85 10.46
C LEU A 224 -7.44 -8.53 10.97
N GLY A 225 -8.34 -7.92 10.19
CA GLY A 225 -9.01 -6.67 10.55
C GLY A 225 -9.79 -6.78 11.85
N ASP A 226 -10.45 -7.92 12.10
CA ASP A 226 -11.13 -8.19 13.38
C ASP A 226 -10.15 -8.28 14.55
N MET A 227 -8.99 -8.90 14.36
CA MET A 227 -7.93 -8.94 15.37
C MET A 227 -7.41 -7.53 15.68
N LEU A 228 -7.10 -6.74 14.65
CA LEU A 228 -6.62 -5.36 14.82
C LEU A 228 -7.70 -4.47 15.47
N TYR A 229 -8.97 -4.65 15.09
CA TYR A 229 -10.09 -3.92 15.70
C TYR A 229 -10.26 -4.22 17.19
N ALA A 230 -9.96 -5.44 17.65
CA ALA A 230 -9.99 -5.77 19.07
C ALA A 230 -9.01 -4.92 19.89
N ALA A 231 -7.91 -4.42 19.31
CA ALA A 231 -6.97 -3.53 19.98
C ALA A 231 -7.57 -2.13 20.29
N PHE A 232 -8.68 -1.77 19.67
CA PHE A 232 -9.42 -0.54 19.98
C PHE A 232 -10.34 -0.67 21.20
N ASP A 233 -10.39 -1.83 21.85
CA ASP A 233 -11.23 -2.04 23.04
C ASP A 233 -10.63 -1.41 24.30
N THR A 234 -10.50 -0.10 24.27
CA THR A 234 -10.00 0.77 25.34
C THR A 234 -11.05 1.81 25.72
N PRO A 235 -10.95 2.48 26.89
CA PRO A 235 -11.96 3.45 27.33
C PRO A 235 -12.29 4.53 26.30
N ASP A 236 -11.26 5.12 25.68
CA ASP A 236 -11.38 6.19 24.68
C ASP A 236 -11.33 5.66 23.23
N ARG A 237 -11.27 4.33 23.06
CA ARG A 237 -11.24 3.68 21.76
C ARG A 237 -10.00 4.03 20.92
N PHE A 238 -8.87 4.33 21.58
CA PHE A 238 -7.57 4.47 20.95
C PHE A 238 -6.73 3.21 21.20
N PRO A 239 -6.13 2.62 20.17
CA PRO A 239 -5.34 1.40 20.32
C PRO A 239 -3.91 1.72 20.76
N PRO A 240 -3.19 0.77 21.37
CA PRO A 240 -1.76 0.88 21.58
C PRO A 240 -0.98 0.67 20.27
N PHE A 241 0.26 1.14 20.24
CA PHE A 241 1.20 0.87 19.15
C PHE A 241 1.60 -0.61 19.09
N ILE A 242 1.85 -1.19 20.26
CA ILE A 242 2.18 -2.60 20.41
C ILE A 242 1.24 -3.24 21.43
N PHE A 243 0.67 -4.38 21.09
CA PHE A 243 -0.13 -5.17 22.01
C PHE A 243 0.42 -6.59 22.18
N SER A 244 0.20 -7.18 23.36
CA SER A 244 0.42 -8.60 23.62
C SER A 244 -0.82 -9.38 23.18
N PHE A 245 -0.63 -10.50 22.48
CA PHE A 245 -1.74 -11.40 22.11
C PHE A 245 -2.49 -11.93 23.32
N GLU A 246 -1.77 -12.21 24.42
CA GLU A 246 -2.39 -12.64 25.67
C GLU A 246 -3.32 -11.56 26.25
N ASN A 247 -2.81 -10.31 26.34
CA ASN A 247 -3.59 -9.20 26.87
C ASN A 247 -4.76 -8.84 25.96
N LEU A 248 -4.58 -8.95 24.65
CA LEU A 248 -5.67 -8.73 23.67
C LEU A 248 -6.81 -9.73 23.91
N ARG A 249 -6.51 -11.04 23.99
CA ARG A 249 -7.51 -12.08 24.26
C ARG A 249 -8.17 -11.92 25.63
N ALA A 250 -7.43 -11.41 26.61
CA ALA A 250 -7.96 -11.19 27.97
C ALA A 250 -8.71 -9.86 28.12
N GLY A 251 -8.82 -9.04 27.07
CA GLY A 251 -9.44 -7.70 27.12
C GLY A 251 -8.73 -6.76 28.11
N ARG A 252 -7.39 -6.84 28.19
CA ARG A 252 -6.52 -6.03 29.07
C ARG A 252 -5.67 -5.06 28.25
N ILE A 253 -6.26 -4.42 27.25
CA ILE A 253 -5.56 -3.45 26.39
C ILE A 253 -5.59 -2.07 27.03
N ILE A 254 -4.45 -1.39 27.01
CA ILE A 254 -4.26 -0.05 27.56
C ILE A 254 -3.60 0.81 26.47
N PRO A 255 -4.12 2.02 26.17
CA PRO A 255 -3.50 2.94 25.22
C PRO A 255 -2.12 3.41 25.71
N ASP A 256 -1.26 3.78 24.78
CA ASP A 256 0.06 4.31 25.10
C ASP A 256 -0.03 5.71 25.72
N ALA A 257 0.90 6.00 26.65
CA ALA A 257 1.10 7.35 27.14
C ALA A 257 1.68 8.26 26.05
N PHE A 258 2.53 7.70 25.18
CA PHE A 258 3.08 8.41 24.01
C PHE A 258 3.14 7.42 22.84
N GLN A 259 2.68 7.90 21.67
CA GLN A 259 2.72 7.14 20.44
C GLN A 259 3.08 8.06 19.29
N SER A 260 3.74 7.52 18.25
CA SER A 260 3.99 8.21 16.98
C SER A 260 2.67 8.70 16.37
N ALA A 261 2.62 9.99 16.01
CA ALA A 261 1.45 10.57 15.34
C ALA A 261 1.20 9.88 13.99
N ALA A 262 2.27 9.53 13.26
CA ALA A 262 2.20 8.77 12.02
C ALA A 262 1.57 7.38 12.26
N ALA A 263 1.99 6.66 13.29
CA ALA A 263 1.51 5.31 13.54
C ALA A 263 0.01 5.26 13.84
N ILE A 264 -0.51 6.14 14.70
CA ILE A 264 -1.94 6.20 15.00
C ILE A 264 -2.75 6.84 13.87
N GLY A 265 -2.18 7.81 13.14
CA GLY A 265 -2.84 8.54 12.05
C GLY A 265 -2.94 7.76 10.75
N SER A 266 -2.13 6.70 10.59
CA SER A 266 -2.03 5.94 9.34
C SER A 266 -2.69 4.55 9.41
N LEU A 267 -3.78 4.44 10.15
CA LEU A 267 -4.65 3.25 10.17
C LEU A 267 -5.87 3.42 9.26
N SER A 268 -6.06 4.62 8.73
CA SER A 268 -7.34 5.05 8.19
C SER A 268 -7.66 4.50 6.79
N LEU A 269 -6.68 4.35 5.91
CA LEU A 269 -6.90 3.86 4.55
C LEU A 269 -7.37 2.40 4.55
N GLU A 270 -6.65 1.54 5.24
CA GLU A 270 -6.91 0.10 5.29
C GLU A 270 -8.24 -0.19 5.98
N PHE A 271 -8.49 0.40 7.14
CA PHE A 271 -9.74 0.24 7.87
C PHE A 271 -10.94 0.81 7.09
N THR A 272 -10.78 1.94 6.42
CA THR A 272 -11.84 2.49 5.56
C THR A 272 -12.12 1.58 4.38
N ARG A 273 -11.08 1.07 3.71
CA ARG A 273 -11.29 0.17 2.57
C ARG A 273 -11.92 -1.13 3.01
N LEU A 274 -11.49 -1.69 4.14
CA LEU A 274 -12.11 -2.88 4.73
C LEU A 274 -13.60 -2.62 5.06
N ALA A 275 -13.96 -1.47 5.64
CA ALA A 275 -15.34 -1.08 5.87
C ALA A 275 -16.15 -1.00 4.56
N GLN A 276 -15.58 -0.47 3.48
CA GLN A 276 -16.22 -0.41 2.17
C GLN A 276 -16.48 -1.81 1.59
N LEU A 277 -15.51 -2.72 1.70
CA LEU A 277 -15.58 -4.08 1.16
C LEU A 277 -16.56 -4.97 1.93
N THR A 278 -16.63 -4.80 3.25
CA THR A 278 -17.47 -5.61 4.14
C THR A 278 -18.84 -5.01 4.44
N SER A 279 -19.01 -3.70 4.19
CA SER A 279 -20.14 -2.91 4.64
C SER A 279 -20.29 -2.86 6.17
N ASP A 280 -19.22 -3.19 6.93
CA ASP A 280 -19.19 -3.13 8.38
C ASP A 280 -18.59 -1.80 8.86
N ASN A 281 -19.44 -0.95 9.40
CA ASN A 281 -19.04 0.38 9.84
C ASN A 281 -18.16 0.40 11.10
N LYS A 282 -17.98 -0.71 11.80
CA LYS A 282 -17.11 -0.75 12.99
C LYS A 282 -15.68 -0.35 12.67
N TYR A 283 -15.17 -0.76 11.50
CA TYR A 283 -13.84 -0.41 11.05
C TYR A 283 -13.72 1.08 10.76
N PHE A 284 -14.71 1.65 10.06
CA PHE A 284 -14.72 3.10 9.79
C PHE A 284 -14.89 3.91 11.08
N ASP A 285 -15.78 3.52 12.01
CA ASP A 285 -15.96 4.19 13.31
C ASP A 285 -14.66 4.28 14.11
N ALA A 286 -13.84 3.21 14.09
CA ALA A 286 -12.58 3.18 14.80
C ALA A 286 -11.65 4.31 14.35
N ILE A 287 -11.46 4.46 13.03
CA ILE A 287 -10.55 5.48 12.47
C ILE A 287 -11.16 6.88 12.41
N ASP A 288 -12.46 7.00 12.29
CA ASP A 288 -13.14 8.29 12.33
C ASP A 288 -12.99 8.98 13.70
N ARG A 289 -12.88 8.21 14.79
CA ARG A 289 -12.56 8.73 16.13
C ARG A 289 -11.17 9.31 16.18
N ILE A 290 -10.19 8.64 15.59
CA ILE A 290 -8.81 9.13 15.48
C ILE A 290 -8.80 10.43 14.67
N LYS A 291 -9.44 10.45 13.51
CA LYS A 291 -9.58 11.66 12.67
C LYS A 291 -10.14 12.83 13.47
N ARG A 292 -11.26 12.62 14.17
CA ARG A 292 -11.89 13.68 14.97
C ARG A 292 -10.98 14.19 16.10
N ALA A 293 -10.19 13.30 16.70
CA ALA A 293 -9.23 13.69 17.73
C ALA A 293 -8.12 14.57 17.14
N PHE A 294 -7.53 14.19 16.01
CA PHE A 294 -6.54 15.01 15.32
C PHE A 294 -7.11 16.36 14.87
N ALA A 295 -8.27 16.37 14.23
CA ALA A 295 -8.95 17.60 13.79
C ALA A 295 -9.24 18.54 14.96
N GLY A 296 -9.68 17.98 16.11
CA GLY A 296 -10.04 18.75 17.29
C GLY A 296 -8.89 19.52 17.93
N ILE A 297 -7.65 19.03 17.80
CA ILE A 297 -6.49 19.69 18.42
C ILE A 297 -5.57 20.42 17.43
N GLN A 298 -5.79 20.31 16.12
CA GLN A 298 -4.87 20.84 15.10
C GLN A 298 -4.50 22.33 15.30
N ASN A 299 -5.46 23.13 15.68
CA ASN A 299 -5.26 24.58 15.87
C ASN A 299 -4.85 24.96 17.30
N SER A 300 -4.75 23.99 18.21
CA SER A 300 -4.37 24.20 19.62
C SER A 300 -3.02 23.59 19.99
N THR A 301 -2.28 23.06 19.02
CA THR A 301 -0.89 22.60 19.22
C THR A 301 0.05 23.79 19.40
N LEU A 302 1.28 23.53 19.83
CA LEU A 302 2.32 24.57 19.94
C LEU A 302 2.72 25.19 18.58
N LEU A 303 2.44 24.48 17.47
CA LEU A 303 2.57 25.01 16.11
C LEU A 303 1.24 24.79 15.38
N PRO A 304 0.27 25.72 15.49
CA PRO A 304 -1.08 25.55 14.93
C PRO A 304 -1.06 25.21 13.45
N GLY A 305 -1.87 24.21 13.08
CA GLY A 305 -1.89 23.65 11.72
C GLY A 305 -1.11 22.34 11.59
N LEU A 306 -0.11 22.10 12.45
CA LEU A 306 0.65 20.85 12.50
C LEU A 306 0.42 20.10 13.82
N TRP A 307 0.70 18.82 13.83
CA TRP A 307 0.74 18.00 15.03
C TRP A 307 2.19 17.67 15.37
N PRO A 308 2.54 17.56 16.66
CA PRO A 308 3.86 17.07 17.04
C PRO A 308 4.01 15.60 16.64
N ASN A 309 5.24 15.18 16.47
CA ASN A 309 5.55 13.79 16.07
C ASN A 309 5.14 12.72 17.09
N LEU A 310 4.90 13.10 18.35
CA LEU A 310 4.37 12.20 19.39
C LEU A 310 3.09 12.79 20.00
N VAL A 311 2.10 11.91 20.17
CA VAL A 311 0.81 12.23 20.81
C VAL A 311 0.57 11.30 22.01
N SER A 312 -0.25 11.72 22.97
CA SER A 312 -0.68 10.92 24.12
C SER A 312 -2.10 10.43 23.90
N LEU A 313 -2.37 9.16 24.26
CA LEU A 313 -3.66 8.51 24.06
C LEU A 313 -4.28 7.99 25.39
N ARG A 314 -3.53 8.07 26.49
CA ARG A 314 -3.92 7.39 27.74
C ARG A 314 -5.03 8.09 28.50
N ASP A 315 -4.96 9.42 28.57
CA ASP A 315 -5.89 10.26 29.33
C ASP A 315 -6.62 11.23 28.37
N GLY A 316 -7.20 10.68 27.32
CA GLY A 316 -7.69 11.41 26.17
C GLY A 316 -6.61 11.70 25.16
N PHE A 317 -7.00 12.26 24.01
CA PHE A 317 -6.07 12.59 22.93
C PHE A 317 -5.41 13.95 23.18
N GLN A 318 -4.10 13.96 23.35
CA GLN A 318 -3.32 15.16 23.66
C GLN A 318 -2.06 15.22 22.79
N ALA A 319 -1.53 16.43 22.57
CA ALA A 319 -0.32 16.69 21.81
C ALA A 319 0.74 17.45 22.66
N PRO A 320 1.30 16.81 23.69
CA PRO A 320 2.20 17.50 24.64
C PRO A 320 3.62 17.68 24.12
N ASN A 321 3.99 17.05 23.02
CA ASN A 321 5.33 17.13 22.43
C ASN A 321 5.52 18.45 21.66
N ASN A 322 6.76 18.90 21.55
CA ASN A 322 7.12 20.17 20.93
C ASN A 322 7.95 20.04 19.65
N VAL A 323 8.10 18.83 19.13
CA VAL A 323 8.84 18.55 17.87
C VAL A 323 7.86 18.34 16.73
N PHE A 324 7.99 19.15 15.69
CA PHE A 324 7.14 19.14 14.50
C PHE A 324 7.98 18.86 13.26
N ARG A 325 7.60 17.85 12.48
CA ARG A 325 8.27 17.47 11.24
C ARG A 325 7.35 16.65 10.34
N LEU A 326 7.67 16.64 9.04
CA LEU A 326 7.04 15.77 8.05
C LEU A 326 7.87 14.50 7.77
N GLY A 327 8.92 14.27 8.52
CA GLY A 327 9.71 13.04 8.51
C GLY A 327 9.23 12.05 9.56
N ALA A 328 10.11 11.13 9.97
CA ALA A 328 9.81 10.03 10.88
C ALA A 328 8.91 10.43 12.06
N ASP A 329 7.96 9.58 12.42
CA ASP A 329 6.91 9.75 13.43
C ASP A 329 5.79 10.76 13.10
N GLY A 330 5.95 11.60 12.05
CA GLY A 330 4.92 12.53 11.59
C GLY A 330 4.47 12.28 10.14
N ASP A 331 5.32 11.70 9.31
CA ASP A 331 5.27 11.54 7.85
C ASP A 331 3.92 11.08 7.30
N SER A 332 3.56 9.83 7.52
CA SER A 332 2.36 9.23 6.94
C SER A 332 1.04 9.74 7.52
N LEU A 333 1.04 10.40 8.68
CA LEU A 333 -0.14 11.14 9.13
C LEU A 333 -0.59 12.16 8.07
N TYR A 334 0.37 12.97 7.58
CA TYR A 334 0.07 13.99 6.58
C TYR A 334 -0.21 13.40 5.21
N GLU A 335 0.49 12.34 4.83
CA GLU A 335 0.31 11.61 3.58
C GLU A 335 -1.11 11.03 3.46
N TYR A 336 -1.65 10.46 4.54
CA TYR A 336 -2.96 9.83 4.54
C TYR A 336 -4.11 10.82 4.40
N LEU A 337 -3.95 12.09 4.76
CA LEU A 337 -5.02 13.09 4.67
C LEU A 337 -5.58 13.25 3.24
N PRO A 338 -4.78 13.59 2.21
CA PRO A 338 -5.30 13.70 0.84
C PRO A 338 -5.72 12.35 0.26
N LYS A 339 -5.08 11.25 0.65
CA LYS A 339 -5.45 9.90 0.21
C LYS A 339 -6.83 9.50 0.74
N MET A 340 -7.12 9.78 2.01
CA MET A 340 -8.43 9.55 2.61
C MET A 340 -9.53 10.40 1.96
N TYR A 341 -9.23 11.69 1.68
CA TYR A 341 -10.16 12.54 0.93
C TYR A 341 -10.49 11.95 -0.43
N ALA A 342 -9.48 11.46 -1.16
CA ALA A 342 -9.66 10.81 -2.45
C ALA A 342 -10.42 9.48 -2.33
N LEU A 343 -10.06 8.60 -1.38
CA LEU A 343 -10.70 7.30 -1.15
C LEU A 343 -12.20 7.45 -0.83
N LEU A 344 -12.55 8.49 -0.06
CA LEU A 344 -13.93 8.81 0.27
C LEU A 344 -14.64 9.60 -0.85
N GLY A 345 -13.99 9.86 -1.98
CA GLY A 345 -14.55 10.61 -3.10
C GLY A 345 -14.92 12.05 -2.75
N GLY A 346 -14.14 12.71 -1.91
CA GLY A 346 -14.35 14.09 -1.48
C GLY A 346 -15.52 14.30 -0.52
N ARG A 347 -16.16 13.23 -0.04
CA ARG A 347 -17.37 13.30 0.79
C ARG A 347 -17.13 13.63 2.26
N ASP A 348 -15.86 13.61 2.70
CA ASP A 348 -15.47 14.07 4.04
C ASP A 348 -14.48 15.23 3.91
N PRO A 349 -14.93 16.48 3.96
CA PRO A 349 -14.09 17.66 3.77
C PRO A 349 -13.07 17.86 4.88
N VAL A 350 -13.28 17.27 6.07
CA VAL A 350 -12.36 17.42 7.21
C VAL A 350 -10.95 17.00 6.86
N TYR A 351 -10.77 15.95 6.05
CA TYR A 351 -9.45 15.52 5.58
C TYR A 351 -8.76 16.57 4.70
N ALA A 352 -9.52 17.23 3.79
CA ALA A 352 -8.98 18.28 2.95
C ALA A 352 -8.60 19.53 3.76
N ASP A 353 -9.45 19.91 4.74
CA ASP A 353 -9.20 21.05 5.62
C ASP A 353 -7.96 20.82 6.48
N MET A 354 -7.84 19.65 7.10
CA MET A 354 -6.64 19.27 7.87
C MET A 354 -5.37 19.34 7.01
N TYR A 355 -5.44 18.81 5.79
CA TYR A 355 -4.29 18.87 4.86
C TYR A 355 -3.94 20.31 4.47
N ALA A 356 -4.92 21.13 4.14
CA ALA A 356 -4.69 22.52 3.74
C ALA A 356 -4.03 23.34 4.84
N HIS A 357 -4.49 23.20 6.09
CA HIS A 357 -3.87 23.85 7.25
C HIS A 357 -2.44 23.36 7.45
N ALA A 358 -2.21 22.04 7.41
CA ALA A 358 -0.87 21.47 7.57
C ALA A 358 0.08 21.94 6.46
N ALA A 359 -0.35 21.96 5.21
CA ALA A 359 0.45 22.42 4.08
C ALA A 359 0.81 23.90 4.18
N SER A 360 -0.13 24.75 4.64
CA SER A 360 0.15 26.18 4.85
C SER A 360 1.19 26.37 5.96
N THR A 361 0.98 25.76 7.12
CA THR A 361 1.94 25.89 8.24
C THR A 361 3.31 25.30 7.89
N THR A 362 3.36 24.19 7.14
CA THR A 362 4.63 23.64 6.64
C THR A 362 5.37 24.62 5.76
N ARG A 363 4.68 25.25 4.79
CA ARG A 363 5.28 26.24 3.90
C ARG A 363 5.83 27.43 4.69
N ASP A 364 5.11 27.88 5.69
CA ASP A 364 5.41 29.11 6.42
C ASP A 364 6.47 28.90 7.52
N HIS A 365 6.62 27.65 8.03
CA HIS A 365 7.47 27.37 9.20
C HIS A 365 8.49 26.22 9.02
N LEU A 366 8.35 25.33 8.07
CA LEU A 366 9.27 24.20 7.91
C LEU A 366 10.13 24.30 6.65
N LEU A 367 9.73 25.09 5.65
CA LEU A 367 10.53 25.30 4.45
C LEU A 367 11.54 26.42 4.69
N PHE A 368 12.80 26.18 4.38
CA PHE A 368 13.86 27.16 4.50
C PHE A 368 14.88 27.06 3.38
N ARG A 369 15.61 28.17 3.17
CA ARG A 369 16.75 28.20 2.24
C ARG A 369 18.03 28.21 3.06
N PRO A 370 18.90 27.18 2.93
CA PRO A 370 20.18 27.16 3.60
C PRO A 370 21.09 28.28 3.04
N MET A 371 21.94 28.83 3.88
CA MET A 371 23.00 29.73 3.44
C MET A 371 24.13 28.89 2.83
N THR A 372 24.15 28.78 1.52
CA THR A 372 25.23 28.11 0.77
C THR A 372 26.24 29.14 0.29
N PRO A 373 27.55 28.76 0.15
CA PRO A 373 28.56 29.67 -0.36
C PRO A 373 28.25 30.24 -1.76
N ASP A 374 27.60 29.42 -2.60
CA ASP A 374 27.31 29.74 -3.99
C ASP A 374 25.93 30.44 -4.18
N SER A 375 25.22 30.73 -3.08
CA SER A 375 23.87 31.32 -3.11
C SER A 375 22.86 30.55 -3.97
N ASP A 376 22.97 29.24 -4.03
CA ASP A 376 22.07 28.38 -4.78
C ASP A 376 20.64 28.51 -4.26
N ASP A 377 19.67 28.51 -5.19
CA ASP A 377 18.24 28.53 -4.87
C ASP A 377 17.76 27.13 -4.44
N ILE A 378 18.26 26.67 -3.29
CA ILE A 378 17.91 25.38 -2.71
C ILE A 378 16.82 25.60 -1.66
N LEU A 379 15.73 24.83 -1.77
CA LEU A 379 14.66 24.80 -0.78
C LEU A 379 14.70 23.44 -0.05
N LEU A 380 14.84 23.49 1.27
CA LEU A 380 14.86 22.33 2.13
C LEU A 380 13.66 22.31 3.07
N LEU A 381 13.24 21.09 3.43
CA LEU A 381 12.24 20.85 4.47
C LEU A 381 12.98 20.49 5.76
N GLY A 382 12.78 21.28 6.80
CA GLY A 382 13.34 21.06 8.13
C GLY A 382 12.34 20.55 9.14
N SER A 383 12.78 20.51 10.38
CA SER A 383 11.96 20.26 11.57
C SER A 383 11.89 21.53 12.42
N ALA A 384 10.81 21.69 13.17
CA ALA A 384 10.65 22.78 14.13
C ALA A 384 10.62 22.22 15.56
N ILE A 385 11.36 22.84 16.47
CA ILE A 385 11.24 22.62 17.90
C ILE A 385 10.68 23.91 18.51
N VAL A 386 9.52 23.81 19.15
CA VAL A 386 8.87 24.96 19.77
C VAL A 386 9.20 24.99 21.24
N ASP A 387 9.81 26.11 21.72
CA ASP A 387 10.03 26.30 23.13
C ASP A 387 8.68 26.59 23.82
N GLN A 388 8.35 25.78 24.81
CA GLN A 388 7.06 25.87 25.51
C GLN A 388 6.93 27.12 26.38
N LEU A 389 8.04 27.71 26.82
CA LEU A 389 8.03 28.87 27.69
C LEU A 389 8.01 30.20 26.90
N THR A 390 8.76 30.25 25.83
CA THR A 390 8.93 31.47 25.03
C THR A 390 8.10 31.49 23.76
N SER A 391 7.50 30.37 23.39
CA SER A 391 6.81 30.15 22.10
C SER A 391 7.72 30.44 20.89
N THR A 392 9.03 30.37 21.07
CA THR A 392 9.98 30.55 19.97
C THR A 392 10.15 29.26 19.21
N VAL A 393 10.27 29.39 17.89
CA VAL A 393 10.46 28.24 16.96
C VAL A 393 11.94 28.17 16.59
N ALA A 394 12.59 27.06 16.98
CA ALA A 394 13.92 26.73 16.50
C ALA A 394 13.82 25.77 15.32
N HIS A 395 14.41 26.12 14.19
CA HIS A 395 14.49 25.26 13.02
C HIS A 395 15.71 24.35 13.13
N VAL A 396 15.50 23.04 12.88
CA VAL A 396 16.55 22.03 12.83
C VAL A 396 16.53 21.43 11.43
N ALA A 397 17.68 21.52 10.76
CA ALA A 397 17.88 21.00 9.41
C ALA A 397 18.04 19.46 9.41
#